data_f617afe623e8646dd741864da4572625
#
_entry.id   f617afe623e8646dd741864da4572625
#
_cell.length_a   1.000
_cell.length_b   1.000
_cell.length_c   1.000
_cell.angle_alpha   90.00
_cell.angle_beta   90.00
_cell.angle_gamma   90.00
#
_symmetry.space_group_name_H-M   'P 1'
#
loop_
_entity.id
_entity.type
_entity.pdbx_description
1 polymer ?
#
loop_
_entity_poly.entity_id
_entity_poly.type
_entity_poly.pdbx_seq_one_letter_code
_entity_poly.pdbx_strand_id
1 'polypeptide(L)'
;MYQIAVCDDEEAIRSQIIRVLSAHPSREAFSIVEFSSGEVLLNSLRAGQAYLLLILDIQLQDQNGVTVGRLLREELGDNATQVLYISAHTQYAMELFDVRPIN
;
A
#
# COMPACT_ATOMS: atom_id res chain seq x y z
N MET A 1 13.69 6.91 10.09
CA MET A 1 12.53 7.33 9.29
C MET A 1 11.72 6.12 8.86
N TYR A 2 10.43 6.17 9.05
CA TYR A 2 9.56 5.08 8.64
C TYR A 2 9.33 5.11 7.15
N GLN A 3 9.09 3.95 6.56
CA GLN A 3 8.79 3.88 5.12
C GLN A 3 7.37 3.39 4.91
N ILE A 4 6.67 4.06 4.01
CA ILE A 4 5.33 3.68 3.59
C ILE A 4 5.40 3.33 2.11
N ALA A 5 4.91 2.16 1.74
CA ALA A 5 4.89 1.73 0.35
C ALA A 5 3.48 1.90 -0.21
N VAL A 6 3.38 2.45 -1.40
CA VAL A 6 2.11 2.59 -2.12
C VAL A 6 2.22 1.76 -3.39
N CYS A 7 1.38 0.74 -3.51
CA CYS A 7 1.41 -0.17 -4.63
C CYS A 7 0.09 -0.13 -5.39
N ASP A 8 0.13 0.38 -6.60
CA ASP A 8 -1.03 0.48 -7.48
C ASP A 8 -0.50 0.60 -8.90
N ASP A 9 -1.11 -0.08 -9.85
CA ASP A 9 -0.66 -0.03 -11.22
C ASP A 9 -1.08 1.25 -11.95
N GLU A 10 -1.94 2.06 -11.35
CA GLU A 10 -2.36 3.34 -11.93
C GLU A 10 -1.65 4.50 -11.27
N GLU A 11 -0.88 5.21 -12.05
CA GLU A 11 -0.10 6.34 -11.54
C GLU A 11 -0.99 7.41 -10.92
N ALA A 12 -2.15 7.65 -11.51
CA ALA A 12 -3.07 8.67 -11.00
C ALA A 12 -3.52 8.36 -9.58
N ILE A 13 -3.74 7.09 -9.29
CA ILE A 13 -4.17 6.66 -7.96
C ILE A 13 -3.00 6.78 -6.97
N ARG A 14 -1.81 6.36 -7.37
CA ARG A 14 -0.63 6.52 -6.51
C ARG A 14 -0.43 7.99 -6.16
N SER A 15 -0.57 8.87 -7.15
CA SER A 15 -0.39 10.30 -6.93
C SER A 15 -1.42 10.87 -5.96
N GLN A 16 -2.65 10.40 -6.05
CA GLN A 16 -3.71 10.81 -5.16
C GLN A 16 -3.41 10.41 -3.71
N ILE A 17 -2.98 9.18 -3.54
CA ILE A 17 -2.64 8.66 -2.21
C ILE A 17 -1.46 9.43 -1.63
N ILE A 18 -0.45 9.67 -2.44
CA ILE A 18 0.74 10.40 -2.01
C ILE A 18 0.39 11.82 -1.60
N ARG A 19 -0.54 12.44 -2.32
CA ARG A 19 -0.98 13.79 -1.98
C ARG A 19 -1.62 13.82 -0.60
N VAL A 20 -2.45 12.83 -0.29
CA VAL A 20 -3.10 12.74 1.02
C VAL A 20 -2.04 12.53 2.10
N LEU A 21 -1.10 11.61 1.87
CA LEU A 21 -0.05 11.34 2.83
C LEU A 21 0.84 12.55 3.05
N SER A 22 1.13 13.27 1.98
CA SER A 22 2.03 14.43 2.05
C SER A 22 1.44 15.60 2.82
N ALA A 23 0.12 15.63 2.95
CA ALA A 23 -0.55 16.67 3.73
C ALA A 23 -0.62 16.35 5.22
N HIS A 24 -0.18 15.16 5.61
CA HIS A 24 -0.25 14.76 7.02
C HIS A 24 0.75 15.54 7.84
N PRO A 25 0.38 15.95 9.07
CA PRO A 25 1.29 16.71 9.94
C PRO A 25 2.61 15.99 10.23
N SER A 26 2.62 14.67 10.21
CA SER A 26 3.82 13.89 10.48
C SER A 26 4.59 13.52 9.22
N ARG A 27 4.37 14.23 8.11
CA ARG A 27 4.97 13.89 6.82
C ARG A 27 6.49 13.71 6.88
N GLU A 28 7.16 14.47 7.72
CA GLU A 28 8.60 14.41 7.83
C GLU A 28 9.11 13.16 8.55
N ALA A 29 8.22 12.44 9.21
CA ALA A 29 8.60 11.24 9.93
C ALA A 29 8.67 10.00 9.04
N PHE A 30 8.19 10.08 7.80
CA PHE A 30 8.17 8.92 6.92
C PHE A 30 8.53 9.31 5.49
N SER A 31 8.97 8.30 4.74
CA SER A 31 9.21 8.44 3.31
C SER A 31 8.25 7.52 2.57
N ILE A 32 7.96 7.87 1.32
CA ILE A 32 7.00 7.14 0.51
C ILE A 32 7.73 6.48 -0.65
N VAL A 33 7.48 5.19 -0.84
CA VAL A 33 8.05 4.41 -1.94
C VAL A 33 6.90 3.92 -2.80
N GLU A 34 6.98 4.09 -4.10
CA GLU A 34 5.93 3.69 -5.03
C GLU A 34 6.29 2.40 -5.73
N PHE A 35 5.28 1.56 -5.92
CA PHE A 35 5.40 0.34 -6.71
C PHE A 35 4.24 0.30 -7.69
N SER A 36 4.53 -0.04 -8.94
CA SER A 36 3.52 -0.12 -9.98
C SER A 36 3.04 -1.55 -10.23
N SER A 37 3.62 -2.53 -9.57
CA SER A 37 3.20 -3.91 -9.74
C SER A 37 3.42 -4.69 -8.44
N GLY A 38 2.66 -5.77 -8.29
CA GLY A 38 2.82 -6.64 -7.14
C GLY A 38 4.15 -7.39 -7.16
N GLU A 39 4.63 -7.73 -8.35
CA GLU A 39 5.89 -8.44 -8.49
C GLU A 39 7.06 -7.60 -7.98
N VAL A 40 7.11 -6.32 -8.36
CA VAL A 40 8.19 -5.44 -7.91
C VAL A 40 8.13 -5.25 -6.41
N LEU A 41 6.93 -5.10 -5.85
CA LEU A 41 6.77 -5.00 -4.40
C LEU A 41 7.26 -6.27 -3.71
N LEU A 42 6.85 -7.44 -4.20
CA LEU A 42 7.28 -8.71 -3.60
C LEU A 42 8.80 -8.88 -3.67
N ASN A 43 9.41 -8.49 -4.78
CA ASN A 43 10.86 -8.55 -4.90
C ASN A 43 11.54 -7.69 -3.85
N SER A 44 11.01 -6.51 -3.59
CA SER A 44 11.53 -5.62 -2.56
C SER A 44 11.41 -6.25 -1.17
N LEU A 45 10.25 -6.84 -0.88
CA LEU A 45 10.02 -7.48 0.41
C LEU A 45 10.93 -8.69 0.60
N ARG A 46 11.11 -9.49 -0.45
CA ARG A 46 11.97 -10.66 -0.40
C ARG A 46 13.44 -10.28 -0.27
N ALA A 47 13.78 -9.08 -0.72
CA ALA A 47 15.14 -8.57 -0.57
C ALA A 47 15.40 -8.00 0.83
N GLY A 48 14.40 -8.04 1.70
CA GLY A 48 14.57 -7.60 3.08
C GLY A 48 14.15 -6.17 3.37
N GLN A 49 13.55 -5.49 2.40
CA GLN A 49 13.06 -4.13 2.66
C GLN A 49 11.86 -4.20 3.59
N ALA A 50 11.84 -3.30 4.56
CA ALA A 50 10.77 -3.27 5.56
C ALA A 50 10.00 -1.96 5.45
N TYR A 51 8.68 -2.07 5.59
CA TYR A 51 7.79 -0.93 5.53
C TYR A 51 6.90 -0.92 6.77
N LEU A 52 6.61 0.28 7.26
CA LEU A 52 5.68 0.42 8.37
C LEU A 52 4.26 0.12 7.90
N LEU A 53 3.94 0.57 6.69
CA LEU A 53 2.61 0.46 6.13
C LEU A 53 2.71 0.18 4.63
N LEU A 54 1.89 -0.78 4.17
CA LEU A 54 1.70 -1.02 2.75
C LEU A 54 0.29 -0.57 2.40
N ILE A 55 0.17 0.36 1.45
CA ILE A 55 -1.12 0.71 0.87
C ILE A 55 -1.17 -0.02 -0.46
N LEU A 56 -2.05 -0.99 -0.57
CA LEU A 56 -1.95 -2.03 -1.57
C LEU A 56 -3.28 -2.20 -2.32
N ASP A 57 -3.23 -1.99 -3.63
CA ASP A 57 -4.39 -2.19 -4.47
C ASP A 57 -4.72 -3.68 -4.54
N ILE A 58 -5.98 -4.01 -4.37
CA ILE A 58 -6.44 -5.40 -4.47
C ILE A 58 -6.34 -5.90 -5.90
N GLN A 59 -6.62 -5.02 -6.88
CA GLN A 59 -6.68 -5.41 -8.28
C GLN A 59 -5.50 -4.89 -9.07
N LEU A 60 -4.35 -5.49 -8.84
CA LEU A 60 -3.17 -5.20 -9.63
C LEU A 60 -3.24 -5.97 -10.94
N GLN A 61 -2.61 -5.45 -11.99
CA GLN A 61 -2.66 -6.10 -13.30
C GLN A 61 -1.98 -7.46 -13.29
N ASP A 62 -0.91 -7.59 -12.53
CA ASP A 62 -0.12 -8.81 -12.53
C ASP A 62 -0.59 -9.82 -11.48
N GLN A 63 -1.27 -9.36 -10.44
CA GLN A 63 -1.75 -10.30 -9.43
C GLN A 63 -2.69 -9.61 -8.44
N ASN A 64 -3.34 -10.42 -7.63
CA ASN A 64 -4.26 -9.93 -6.61
C ASN A 64 -3.48 -9.42 -5.40
N GLY A 65 -3.80 -8.21 -4.96
CA GLY A 65 -3.11 -7.60 -3.82
C GLY A 65 -3.29 -8.36 -2.52
N VAL A 66 -4.44 -9.02 -2.34
CA VAL A 66 -4.66 -9.83 -1.14
C VAL A 66 -3.68 -11.00 -1.11
N THR A 67 -3.37 -11.55 -2.29
CA THR A 67 -2.37 -12.60 -2.38
C THR A 67 -0.99 -12.09 -1.97
N VAL A 68 -0.65 -10.88 -2.39
CA VAL A 68 0.63 -10.27 -2.00
C VAL A 68 0.71 -10.13 -0.48
N GLY A 69 -0.36 -9.63 0.14
CA GLY A 69 -0.39 -9.49 1.58
C GLY A 69 -0.30 -10.82 2.30
N ARG A 70 -0.93 -11.85 1.74
CA ARG A 70 -0.86 -13.20 2.33
C ARG A 70 0.57 -13.73 2.28
N LEU A 71 1.26 -13.52 1.16
CA LEU A 71 2.65 -13.97 1.02
C LEU A 71 3.55 -13.25 2.03
N LEU A 72 3.28 -11.98 2.29
CA LEU A 72 4.02 -11.24 3.29
C LEU A 72 3.91 -11.94 4.65
N ARG A 73 2.71 -12.36 5.03
CA ARG A 73 2.48 -13.03 6.32
C ARG A 73 3.03 -14.45 6.34
N GLU A 74 2.76 -15.22 5.29
CA GLU A 74 3.04 -16.66 5.28
C GLU A 74 4.45 -16.98 4.82
N GLU A 75 4.89 -16.38 3.72
CA GLU A 75 6.20 -16.69 3.17
C GLU A 75 7.30 -15.97 3.93
N LEU A 76 7.08 -14.71 4.24
CA LEU A 76 8.10 -13.87 4.86
C LEU A 76 7.97 -13.79 6.37
N GLY A 77 6.89 -14.31 6.91
CA GLY A 77 6.70 -14.33 8.37
C GLY A 77 6.51 -12.96 8.99
N ASP A 78 6.17 -11.96 8.20
CA ASP A 78 6.03 -10.61 8.71
C ASP A 78 4.61 -10.40 9.22
N ASN A 79 4.48 -10.19 10.52
CA ASN A 79 3.20 -9.89 11.15
C ASN A 79 3.16 -8.48 11.74
N ALA A 80 4.20 -7.70 11.50
CA ALA A 80 4.32 -6.35 12.06
C ALA A 80 3.88 -5.27 11.07
N THR A 81 4.11 -5.46 9.78
CA THR A 81 3.76 -4.49 8.75
C THR A 81 2.25 -4.35 8.67
N GLN A 82 1.76 -3.13 8.75
CA GLN A 82 0.34 -2.85 8.57
C GLN A 82 0.03 -2.86 7.07
N VAL A 83 -1.10 -3.44 6.70
CA VAL A 83 -1.51 -3.48 5.29
C VAL A 83 -2.89 -2.86 5.17
N LEU A 84 -2.99 -1.85 4.32
CA LEU A 84 -4.26 -1.21 4.01
C LEU A 84 -4.60 -1.53 2.57
N TYR A 85 -5.66 -2.30 2.36
CA TYR A 85 -6.09 -2.64 1.02
C TYR A 85 -7.01 -1.57 0.47
N ILE A 86 -6.82 -1.24 -0.81
CA ILE A 86 -7.69 -0.30 -1.50
C ILE A 86 -8.16 -0.93 -2.79
N SER A 87 -9.26 -0.40 -3.33
CA SER A 87 -9.74 -0.78 -4.64
C SER A 87 -10.09 0.49 -5.39
N ALA A 88 -9.24 0.84 -6.33
CA ALA A 88 -9.43 2.05 -7.10
C ALA A 88 -10.49 1.93 -8.16
N HIS A 89 -10.92 0.71 -8.44
CA HIS A 89 -11.89 0.48 -9.50
C HIS A 89 -13.32 0.74 -9.05
N THR A 90 -13.52 0.94 -7.76
CA THR A 90 -14.86 1.23 -7.29
C THR A 90 -14.82 2.53 -6.51
N GLN A 91 -15.50 3.49 -7.03
CA GLN A 91 -15.74 4.72 -6.32
C GLN A 91 -16.35 4.44 -4.95
N TYR A 92 -17.11 3.36 -4.89
CA TYR A 92 -17.70 2.89 -3.68
C TYR A 92 -16.66 2.58 -2.58
N ALA A 93 -15.57 1.94 -2.96
CA ALA A 93 -14.52 1.64 -1.99
C ALA A 93 -13.87 2.90 -1.46
N MET A 94 -13.71 3.89 -2.32
CA MET A 94 -13.16 5.16 -1.89
C MET A 94 -14.10 5.86 -0.93
N GLU A 95 -15.38 5.75 -1.16
CA GLU A 95 -16.37 6.31 -0.26
C GLU A 95 -16.30 5.67 1.12
N LEU A 96 -16.14 4.37 1.16
CA LEU A 96 -16.00 3.66 2.42
C LEU A 96 -14.76 4.10 3.16
N PHE A 97 -13.70 4.36 2.43
CA PHE A 97 -12.46 4.79 3.00
C PHE A 97 -12.59 6.18 3.63
N ASP A 98 -13.33 7.06 2.98
CA ASP A 98 -13.54 8.41 3.46
C ASP A 98 -14.52 8.47 4.64
N VAL A 99 -15.58 7.72 4.52
CA VAL A 99 -16.65 7.76 5.49
C VAL A 99 -16.33 6.94 6.71
N ARG A 100 -15.49 5.95 6.55
CA ARG A 100 -15.15 5.12 7.61
C ARG A 100 -14.47 5.92 8.63
N PRO A 101 -15.14 6.40 9.57
CA PRO A 101 -14.47 7.11 10.60
C PRO A 101 -13.59 6.07 11.21
N ILE A 102 -12.41 6.33 11.18
CA ILE A 102 -11.53 5.44 11.78
C ILE A 102 -11.70 5.62 13.21
N ASN A 103 -12.69 5.27 13.62
CA ASN A 103 -12.91 5.42 15.00
C ASN A 103 -13.07 4.05 15.52
#